data_cb466f3e3d444382d315da1be8239175
#
_entry.id   cb466f3e3d444382d315da1be8239175
#
_cell.length_a   1.000
_cell.length_b   1.000
_cell.length_c   1.000
_cell.angle_alpha   90.00
_cell.angle_beta   90.00
_cell.angle_gamma   90.00
#
_symmetry.space_group_name_H-M   'P 1'
#
loop_
_entity.id
_entity.type
_entity.pdbx_description
1 polymer ?
#
loop_
_entity_poly.entity_id
_entity_poly.type
_entity_poly.pdbx_seq_one_letter_code
_entity_poly.pdbx_strand_id
1 'polypeptide(L)'
;MATLQEHRQKRAQALALAILTIDDNFGDVLPVHAIRLEKIVPDDWAVVHPAWRQHPDRTLLGIDFNWLARRVQNRDKIDVGIWCGDELCGLLFARVSRRRINVTLRYLESNPYPNPLSGYLLPLGMIVAESLAEAYGARTVMVSQPDRALVPLYRSQGYKLSAADESREKRGCKIRAKVLVKRMDG
;
A
#
# COMPACT_ATOMS: atom_id res chain seq x y z
N MET A 1 9.93 -17.11 -16.64
CA MET A 1 9.24 -16.80 -15.37
C MET A 1 10.31 -16.48 -14.33
N ALA A 2 10.10 -15.44 -13.50
CA ALA A 2 11.02 -15.18 -12.39
C ALA A 2 11.00 -16.33 -11.39
N THR A 3 12.17 -16.69 -10.87
CA THR A 3 12.29 -17.70 -9.83
C THR A 3 11.75 -17.17 -8.49
N LEU A 4 11.42 -18.05 -7.55
CA LEU A 4 11.04 -17.66 -6.20
C LEU A 4 12.14 -16.81 -5.52
N GLN A 5 13.39 -17.13 -5.77
CA GLN A 5 14.55 -16.40 -5.25
C GLN A 5 14.63 -14.97 -5.82
N GLU A 6 14.42 -14.81 -7.12
CA GLU A 6 14.36 -13.48 -7.76
C GLU A 6 13.25 -12.60 -7.17
N HIS A 7 12.07 -13.17 -6.91
CA HIS A 7 11.00 -12.45 -6.23
C HIS A 7 11.37 -12.01 -4.81
N ARG A 8 12.03 -12.88 -4.05
CA ARG A 8 12.50 -12.54 -2.70
C ARG A 8 13.52 -11.41 -2.73
N GLN A 9 14.48 -11.48 -3.66
CA GLN A 9 15.52 -10.46 -3.82
C GLN A 9 14.92 -9.10 -4.21
N LYS A 10 14.03 -9.05 -5.22
CA LYS A 10 13.35 -7.82 -5.65
C LYS A 10 12.50 -7.22 -4.53
N ARG A 11 11.80 -8.06 -3.77
CA ARG A 11 11.06 -7.59 -2.61
C ARG A 11 11.97 -6.96 -1.56
N ALA A 12 13.07 -7.61 -1.19
CA ALA A 12 14.03 -7.08 -0.22
C ALA A 12 14.61 -5.74 -0.70
N GLN A 13 14.98 -5.65 -1.97
CA GLN A 13 15.45 -4.41 -2.60
C GLN A 13 14.39 -3.30 -2.53
N ALA A 14 13.14 -3.61 -2.86
CA ALA A 14 12.05 -2.64 -2.80
C ALA A 14 11.82 -2.11 -1.38
N LEU A 15 11.81 -2.99 -0.37
CA LEU A 15 11.58 -2.58 1.00
C LEU A 15 12.75 -1.76 1.55
N ALA A 16 13.99 -2.08 1.18
CA ALA A 16 15.15 -1.27 1.53
C ALA A 16 15.09 0.14 0.89
N LEU A 17 14.73 0.21 -0.40
CA LEU A 17 14.52 1.49 -1.08
C LEU A 17 13.39 2.30 -0.43
N ALA A 18 12.30 1.64 -0.05
CA ALA A 18 11.19 2.31 0.62
C ALA A 18 11.61 2.94 1.96
N ILE A 19 12.42 2.25 2.77
CA ILE A 19 12.93 2.80 4.03
C ILE A 19 13.80 4.04 3.77
N LEU A 20 14.71 3.99 2.79
CA LEU A 20 15.52 5.17 2.43
C LEU A 20 14.65 6.35 1.98
N THR A 21 13.66 6.09 1.13
CA THR A 21 12.74 7.14 0.66
C THR A 21 11.88 7.69 1.80
N ILE A 22 11.48 6.85 2.76
CA ILE A 22 10.76 7.29 3.95
C ILE A 22 11.66 8.19 4.81
N ASP A 23 12.92 7.83 4.98
CA ASP A 23 13.88 8.63 5.73
C ASP A 23 14.11 10.00 5.07
N ASP A 24 14.34 10.03 3.77
CA ASP A 24 14.52 11.26 3.00
C ASP A 24 13.30 12.21 3.10
N ASN A 25 12.07 11.66 3.12
CA ASN A 25 10.85 12.48 3.11
C ASN A 25 10.30 12.81 4.50
N PHE A 26 10.56 11.96 5.51
CA PHE A 26 9.90 12.04 6.81
C PHE A 26 10.86 11.88 8.00
N GLY A 27 12.19 11.84 7.78
CA GLY A 27 13.19 11.64 8.82
C GLY A 27 13.12 12.69 9.95
N ASP A 28 12.69 13.92 9.61
CA ASP A 28 12.52 15.00 10.58
C ASP A 28 11.25 14.89 11.45
N VAL A 29 10.26 14.09 11.02
CA VAL A 29 8.94 14.05 11.67
C VAL A 29 8.53 12.66 12.17
N LEU A 30 9.14 11.61 11.63
CA LEU A 30 8.86 10.23 12.03
C LEU A 30 10.08 9.54 12.62
N PRO A 31 9.91 8.61 13.56
CA PRO A 31 11.00 7.81 14.10
C PRO A 31 11.43 6.72 13.10
N VAL A 32 12.03 7.13 11.96
CA VAL A 32 12.31 6.24 10.82
C VAL A 32 13.21 5.07 11.21
N HIS A 33 14.14 5.27 12.14
CA HIS A 33 15.01 4.20 12.68
C HIS A 33 14.22 3.08 13.37
N ALA A 34 12.99 3.33 13.80
CA ALA A 34 12.10 2.35 14.39
C ALA A 34 11.11 1.74 13.37
N ILE A 35 11.07 2.27 12.13
CA ILE A 35 10.17 1.75 11.10
C ILE A 35 10.75 0.48 10.48
N ARG A 36 9.94 -0.56 10.43
CA ARG A 36 10.26 -1.82 9.77
C ARG A 36 9.17 -2.19 8.79
N LEU A 37 9.57 -2.68 7.63
CA LEU A 37 8.70 -3.16 6.56
C LEU A 37 8.92 -4.67 6.41
N GLU A 38 7.97 -5.46 6.86
CA GLU A 38 8.13 -6.90 6.98
C GLU A 38 6.99 -7.65 6.25
N LYS A 39 7.20 -8.92 6.01
CA LYS A 39 6.15 -9.78 5.49
C LYS A 39 5.13 -10.06 6.60
N ILE A 40 3.84 -10.00 6.27
CA ILE A 40 2.79 -10.37 7.21
C ILE A 40 2.86 -11.87 7.52
N VAL A 41 2.94 -12.23 8.78
CA VAL A 41 2.97 -13.60 9.27
C VAL A 41 1.67 -13.94 10.04
N PRO A 42 1.38 -15.23 10.31
CA PRO A 42 0.17 -15.63 11.05
C PRO A 42 -0.01 -14.93 12.39
N ASP A 43 1.09 -14.70 13.10
CA ASP A 43 1.06 -14.07 14.44
C ASP A 43 0.62 -12.60 14.34
N ASP A 44 1.05 -11.87 13.31
CA ASP A 44 0.57 -10.49 13.04
C ASP A 44 -0.93 -10.46 12.82
N TRP A 45 -1.46 -11.45 12.09
CA TRP A 45 -2.89 -11.56 11.85
C TRP A 45 -3.66 -11.89 13.13
N ALA A 46 -3.10 -12.70 13.99
CA ALA A 46 -3.70 -13.02 15.28
C ALA A 46 -3.87 -11.79 16.18
N VAL A 47 -2.95 -10.82 16.09
CA VAL A 47 -3.06 -9.52 16.77
C VAL A 47 -4.13 -8.64 16.09
N VAL A 48 -4.06 -8.49 14.77
CA VAL A 48 -4.94 -7.62 14.00
C VAL A 48 -6.40 -8.05 14.06
N HIS A 49 -6.66 -9.34 13.86
CA HIS A 49 -8.01 -9.85 13.68
C HIS A 49 -8.95 -9.57 14.86
N PRO A 50 -8.62 -9.87 16.13
CA PRO A 50 -9.50 -9.52 17.23
C PRO A 50 -9.46 -8.02 17.57
N ALA A 51 -8.26 -7.42 17.67
CA ALA A 51 -8.10 -6.06 18.19
C ALA A 51 -8.64 -5.00 17.23
N TRP A 52 -8.19 -5.00 15.98
CA TRP A 52 -8.63 -3.97 15.03
C TRP A 52 -10.08 -4.15 14.61
N ARG A 53 -10.55 -5.39 14.53
CA ARG A 53 -11.95 -5.70 14.16
C ARG A 53 -12.98 -5.10 15.12
N GLN A 54 -12.64 -5.01 16.38
CA GLN A 54 -13.54 -4.50 17.41
C GLN A 54 -13.58 -2.96 17.44
N HIS A 55 -12.66 -2.29 16.76
CA HIS A 55 -12.66 -0.83 16.76
C HIS A 55 -13.81 -0.28 15.90
N PRO A 56 -14.63 0.66 16.44
CA PRO A 56 -15.82 1.18 15.75
C PRO A 56 -15.49 1.81 14.39
N ASP A 57 -14.35 2.49 14.26
CA ASP A 57 -13.97 3.17 13.01
C ASP A 57 -13.55 2.20 11.91
N ARG A 58 -13.19 0.97 12.24
CA ARG A 58 -12.84 -0.05 11.25
C ARG A 58 -14.03 -0.51 10.43
N THR A 59 -15.23 -0.44 10.96
CA THR A 59 -16.45 -0.83 10.24
C THR A 59 -16.70 -0.04 8.96
N LEU A 60 -16.11 1.15 8.86
CA LEU A 60 -16.20 2.02 7.69
C LEU A 60 -15.46 1.44 6.47
N LEU A 61 -14.49 0.58 6.66
CA LEU A 61 -13.67 0.03 5.58
C LEU A 61 -14.30 -1.18 4.88
N GLY A 62 -15.33 -1.80 5.44
CA GLY A 62 -16.06 -2.91 4.82
C GLY A 62 -15.22 -4.14 4.48
N ILE A 63 -13.98 -4.20 4.95
CA ILE A 63 -13.02 -5.23 4.58
C ILE A 63 -12.78 -6.13 5.78
N ASP A 64 -13.70 -7.05 5.98
CA ASP A 64 -13.53 -8.15 6.93
C ASP A 64 -13.01 -9.38 6.18
N PHE A 65 -11.73 -9.37 5.82
CA PHE A 65 -11.14 -10.52 5.15
C PHE A 65 -9.82 -10.95 5.78
N ASN A 66 -9.57 -12.23 5.69
CA ASN A 66 -8.33 -12.83 6.13
C ASN A 66 -7.21 -12.53 5.13
N TRP A 67 -6.29 -11.65 5.48
CA TRP A 67 -5.12 -11.26 4.69
C TRP A 67 -4.25 -12.46 4.32
N LEU A 68 -4.12 -13.43 5.21
CA LEU A 68 -3.34 -14.65 4.97
C LEU A 68 -4.00 -15.55 3.93
N ALA A 69 -5.31 -15.74 4.00
CA ALA A 69 -6.05 -16.51 3.02
C ALA A 69 -5.96 -15.88 1.61
N ARG A 70 -6.00 -14.55 1.54
CA ARG A 70 -5.79 -13.83 0.28
C ARG A 70 -4.39 -14.03 -0.30
N ARG A 71 -3.37 -14.18 0.54
CA ARG A 71 -1.99 -14.43 0.11
C ARG A 71 -1.84 -15.78 -0.59
N VAL A 72 -2.44 -16.81 -0.09
CA VAL A 72 -2.31 -18.19 -0.60
C VAL A 72 -2.84 -18.33 -2.03
N GLN A 73 -3.87 -17.57 -2.39
CA GLN A 73 -4.57 -17.70 -3.66
C GLN A 73 -3.82 -17.12 -4.89
N ASN A 74 -2.77 -16.33 -4.72
CA ASN A 74 -2.07 -15.68 -5.83
C ASN A 74 -0.55 -15.54 -5.59
N ARG A 75 0.24 -16.13 -6.45
CA ARG A 75 1.72 -16.11 -6.39
C ARG A 75 2.35 -14.73 -6.63
N ASP A 76 1.62 -13.80 -7.26
CA ASP A 76 2.13 -12.46 -7.61
C ASP A 76 1.81 -11.40 -6.55
N LYS A 77 1.48 -11.81 -5.34
CA LYS A 77 1.09 -10.93 -4.24
C LYS A 77 2.25 -10.57 -3.34
N ILE A 78 2.24 -9.32 -2.93
CA ILE A 78 3.18 -8.75 -1.97
C ILE A 78 2.38 -8.20 -0.81
N ASP A 79 2.62 -8.75 0.35
CA ASP A 79 2.07 -8.34 1.63
C ASP A 79 3.15 -7.70 2.48
N VAL A 80 2.86 -6.57 3.10
CA VAL A 80 3.79 -5.81 3.94
C VAL A 80 3.08 -5.36 5.21
N GLY A 81 3.61 -5.76 6.37
CA GLY A 81 3.33 -5.14 7.66
C GLY A 81 4.23 -3.93 7.85
N ILE A 82 3.65 -2.81 8.25
CA ILE A 82 4.34 -1.56 8.54
C ILE A 82 4.38 -1.42 10.04
N TRP A 83 5.57 -1.57 10.61
CA TRP A 83 5.84 -1.55 12.04
C TRP A 83 6.56 -0.28 12.47
N CYS A 84 6.33 0.15 13.70
CA CYS A 84 7.15 1.14 14.36
C CYS A 84 7.49 0.63 15.77
N GLY A 85 8.77 0.35 16.02
CA GLY A 85 9.15 -0.44 17.20
C GLY A 85 8.43 -1.79 17.21
N ASP A 86 7.74 -2.09 18.30
CA ASP A 86 6.98 -3.35 18.45
C ASP A 86 5.50 -3.22 18.08
N GLU A 87 5.09 -2.05 17.55
CA GLU A 87 3.71 -1.78 17.20
C GLU A 87 3.46 -1.96 15.71
N LEU A 88 2.46 -2.79 15.35
CA LEU A 88 1.98 -2.91 13.98
C LEU A 88 1.07 -1.73 13.66
N CYS A 89 1.54 -0.81 12.83
CA CYS A 89 0.85 0.43 12.49
C CYS A 89 -0.01 0.31 11.23
N GLY A 90 0.31 -0.61 10.33
CA GLY A 90 -0.44 -0.77 9.10
C GLY A 90 -0.15 -2.06 8.35
N LEU A 91 -1.07 -2.38 7.45
CA LEU A 91 -0.98 -3.52 6.54
C LEU A 91 -1.16 -3.05 5.10
N LEU A 92 -0.26 -3.49 4.24
CA LEU A 92 -0.30 -3.22 2.80
C LEU A 92 -0.38 -4.52 2.02
N PHE A 93 -1.21 -4.50 0.98
CA PHE A 93 -1.31 -5.60 0.05
C PHE A 93 -1.27 -5.08 -1.39
N ALA A 94 -0.24 -5.50 -2.12
CA ALA A 94 -0.02 -5.14 -3.51
C ALA A 94 0.06 -6.39 -4.40
N ARG A 95 -0.09 -6.16 -5.69
CA ARG A 95 0.08 -7.18 -6.73
C ARG A 95 0.92 -6.65 -7.87
N VAL A 96 1.93 -7.41 -8.29
CA VAL A 96 2.67 -7.14 -9.52
C VAL A 96 1.97 -7.85 -10.68
N SER A 97 1.73 -7.15 -11.79
CA SER A 97 1.16 -7.77 -12.99
C SER A 97 2.10 -8.83 -13.58
N ARG A 98 1.55 -9.85 -14.27
CA ARG A 98 2.33 -10.95 -14.86
C ARG A 98 3.46 -10.47 -15.79
N ARG A 99 3.23 -9.38 -16.52
CA ARG A 99 4.21 -8.76 -17.42
C ARG A 99 5.05 -7.68 -16.74
N ARG A 100 4.92 -7.53 -15.41
CA ARG A 100 5.60 -6.48 -14.62
C ARG A 100 5.36 -5.06 -15.16
N ILE A 101 4.22 -4.81 -15.80
CA ILE A 101 3.87 -3.50 -16.37
C ILE A 101 3.43 -2.55 -15.27
N ASN A 102 2.73 -3.07 -14.26
CA ASN A 102 2.20 -2.30 -13.15
C ASN A 102 2.30 -3.02 -11.81
N VAL A 103 2.40 -2.23 -10.76
CA VAL A 103 2.13 -2.63 -9.37
C VAL A 103 0.76 -2.07 -9.00
N THR A 104 -0.14 -2.91 -8.49
CA THR A 104 -1.45 -2.48 -8.04
C THR A 104 -1.55 -2.60 -6.53
N LEU A 105 -1.69 -1.47 -5.85
CA LEU A 105 -2.08 -1.42 -4.45
C LEU A 105 -3.56 -1.82 -4.35
N ARG A 106 -3.81 -2.90 -3.65
CA ARG A 106 -5.15 -3.49 -3.51
C ARG A 106 -5.81 -3.11 -2.19
N TYR A 107 -5.03 -3.12 -1.14
CA TYR A 107 -5.48 -2.82 0.21
C TYR A 107 -4.37 -2.10 0.97
N LEU A 108 -4.76 -1.11 1.70
CA LEU A 108 -3.95 -0.42 2.70
C LEU A 108 -4.86 -0.23 3.90
N GLU A 109 -4.47 -0.78 5.03
CA GLU A 109 -5.24 -0.72 6.27
C GLU A 109 -4.37 -0.13 7.39
N SER A 110 -4.87 0.88 8.05
CA SER A 110 -4.25 1.52 9.20
C SER A 110 -4.66 0.81 10.48
N ASN A 111 -3.75 0.71 11.46
CA ASN A 111 -4.13 0.44 12.82
C ASN A 111 -5.14 1.52 13.26
N PRO A 112 -6.36 1.15 13.69
CA PRO A 112 -7.39 2.11 14.06
C PRO A 112 -7.12 2.79 15.41
N TYR A 113 -6.20 2.25 16.21
CA TYR A 113 -5.78 2.86 17.46
C TYR A 113 -4.67 3.90 17.23
N PRO A 114 -4.53 4.89 18.14
CA PRO A 114 -3.40 5.81 18.09
C PRO A 114 -2.07 5.05 18.05
N ASN A 115 -1.21 5.40 17.11
CA ASN A 115 0.09 4.75 16.93
C ASN A 115 1.12 5.77 16.38
N PRO A 116 2.43 5.50 16.44
CA PRO A 116 3.46 6.45 16.03
C PRO A 116 3.40 6.91 14.58
N LEU A 117 2.73 6.14 13.70
CA LEU A 117 2.58 6.44 12.27
C LEU A 117 1.17 6.94 11.91
N SER A 118 0.34 7.30 12.90
CA SER A 118 -1.01 7.81 12.68
C SER A 118 -0.98 9.05 11.77
N GLY A 119 -1.80 9.05 10.72
CA GLY A 119 -1.85 10.11 9.71
C GLY A 119 -0.84 9.97 8.56
N TYR A 120 0.18 9.13 8.70
CA TYR A 120 1.23 8.95 7.68
C TYR A 120 1.11 7.64 6.89
N LEU A 121 0.23 6.74 7.29
CA LEU A 121 0.21 5.41 6.68
C LEU A 121 -0.05 5.45 5.17
N LEU A 122 -0.88 6.38 4.68
CA LEU A 122 -1.15 6.48 3.24
C LEU A 122 0.11 6.91 2.46
N PRO A 123 0.82 8.02 2.78
CA PRO A 123 2.05 8.34 2.09
C PRO A 123 3.11 7.23 2.22
N LEU A 124 3.27 6.61 3.38
CA LEU A 124 4.19 5.48 3.55
C LEU A 124 3.82 4.29 2.64
N GLY A 125 2.53 3.95 2.58
CA GLY A 125 2.04 2.89 1.70
C GLY A 125 2.26 3.19 0.21
N MET A 126 2.17 4.48 -0.19
CA MET A 126 2.48 4.90 -1.56
C MET A 126 3.96 4.72 -1.87
N ILE A 127 4.86 5.16 -0.97
CA ILE A 127 6.31 4.95 -1.13
C ILE A 127 6.63 3.47 -1.28
N VAL A 128 6.05 2.60 -0.45
CA VAL A 128 6.24 1.15 -0.57
C VAL A 128 5.77 0.63 -1.93
N ALA A 129 4.60 1.06 -2.41
CA ALA A 129 4.08 0.63 -3.71
C ALA A 129 4.93 1.13 -4.90
N GLU A 130 5.47 2.34 -4.81
CA GLU A 130 6.36 2.95 -5.80
C GLU A 130 7.74 2.26 -5.80
N SER A 131 8.32 2.00 -4.63
CA SER A 131 9.57 1.23 -4.51
C SER A 131 9.44 -0.20 -5.04
N LEU A 132 8.27 -0.84 -4.85
CA LEU A 132 7.97 -2.12 -5.48
C LEU A 132 7.93 -1.99 -7.01
N ALA A 133 7.32 -0.92 -7.54
CA ALA A 133 7.29 -0.70 -8.99
C ALA A 133 8.69 -0.55 -9.56
N GLU A 134 9.54 0.23 -8.91
CA GLU A 134 10.94 0.43 -9.31
C GLU A 134 11.72 -0.88 -9.29
N ALA A 135 11.73 -1.62 -8.19
CA ALA A 135 12.46 -2.88 -8.07
C ALA A 135 11.99 -3.96 -9.05
N TYR A 136 10.72 -3.96 -9.42
CA TYR A 136 10.17 -4.88 -10.42
C TYR A 136 10.27 -4.36 -11.86
N GLY A 137 10.70 -3.11 -12.07
CA GLY A 137 10.74 -2.46 -13.38
C GLY A 137 9.34 -2.20 -13.94
N ALA A 138 8.37 -1.95 -13.08
CA ALA A 138 7.01 -1.63 -13.50
C ALA A 138 6.90 -0.14 -13.88
N ARG A 139 6.12 0.14 -14.92
CA ARG A 139 5.99 1.49 -15.47
C ARG A 139 4.92 2.33 -14.78
N THR A 140 4.07 1.68 -13.99
CA THR A 140 2.95 2.36 -13.33
C THR A 140 2.66 1.76 -11.97
N VAL A 141 2.24 2.62 -11.05
CA VAL A 141 1.56 2.22 -9.82
C VAL A 141 0.08 2.54 -9.94
N MET A 142 -0.76 1.60 -9.55
CA MET A 142 -2.21 1.72 -9.59
C MET A 142 -2.76 1.55 -8.19
N VAL A 143 -3.77 2.34 -7.83
CA VAL A 143 -4.57 2.15 -6.62
C VAL A 143 -5.95 1.66 -7.04
N SER A 144 -6.32 0.47 -6.58
CA SER A 144 -7.59 -0.18 -6.94
C SER A 144 -8.68 0.15 -5.93
N GLN A 145 -9.79 0.70 -6.40
CA GLN A 145 -10.95 1.02 -5.57
C GLN A 145 -10.60 1.88 -4.34
N PRO A 146 -9.91 3.04 -4.53
CA PRO A 146 -9.58 3.91 -3.42
C PRO A 146 -10.84 4.39 -2.72
N ASP A 147 -10.74 4.63 -1.41
CA ASP A 147 -11.76 5.38 -0.72
C ASP A 147 -11.89 6.77 -1.36
N ARG A 148 -13.12 7.18 -1.65
CA ARG A 148 -13.38 8.45 -2.32
C ARG A 148 -12.92 9.65 -1.50
N ALA A 149 -13.02 9.58 -0.20
CA ALA A 149 -12.52 10.62 0.70
C ALA A 149 -11.01 10.82 0.59
N LEU A 150 -10.26 9.77 0.23
CA LEU A 150 -8.82 9.80 0.09
C LEU A 150 -8.34 10.17 -1.32
N VAL A 151 -9.23 10.25 -2.32
CA VAL A 151 -8.83 10.59 -3.71
C VAL A 151 -8.05 11.91 -3.80
N PRO A 152 -8.44 13.01 -3.11
CA PRO A 152 -7.65 14.24 -3.14
C PRO A 152 -6.21 14.04 -2.63
N LEU A 153 -6.03 13.22 -1.58
CA LEU A 153 -4.72 12.94 -1.01
C LEU A 153 -3.86 12.10 -1.97
N TYR A 154 -4.43 11.09 -2.65
CA TYR A 154 -3.71 10.37 -3.70
C TYR A 154 -3.31 11.31 -4.85
N ARG A 155 -4.18 12.24 -5.23
CA ARG A 155 -3.88 13.20 -6.31
C ARG A 155 -2.74 14.15 -5.92
N SER A 156 -2.65 14.58 -4.67
CA SER A 156 -1.51 15.39 -4.18
C SER A 156 -0.18 14.64 -4.24
N GLN A 157 -0.22 13.30 -4.25
CA GLN A 157 0.94 12.42 -4.41
C GLN A 157 1.23 12.08 -5.90
N GLY A 158 0.59 12.77 -6.84
CA GLY A 158 0.81 12.61 -8.29
C GLY A 158 -0.02 11.51 -8.96
N TYR A 159 -0.95 10.88 -8.24
CA TYR A 159 -1.87 9.92 -8.84
C TYR A 159 -2.97 10.63 -9.62
N LYS A 160 -3.33 10.10 -10.77
CA LYS A 160 -4.33 10.66 -11.69
C LYS A 160 -5.55 9.74 -11.77
N LEU A 161 -6.70 10.33 -12.01
CA LEU A 161 -7.91 9.60 -12.36
C LEU A 161 -7.73 8.84 -13.69
N SER A 162 -8.54 7.82 -13.91
CA SER A 162 -8.66 7.23 -15.25
C SER A 162 -9.21 8.25 -16.23
N ALA A 163 -8.89 8.13 -17.52
CA ALA A 163 -9.40 9.03 -18.57
C ALA A 163 -10.95 9.12 -18.55
N ALA A 164 -11.62 8.02 -18.23
CA ALA A 164 -13.07 8.00 -18.11
C ALA A 164 -13.57 8.84 -16.92
N ASP A 165 -12.88 8.81 -15.78
CA ASP A 165 -13.25 9.61 -14.62
C ASP A 165 -12.83 11.07 -14.77
N GLU A 166 -11.70 11.37 -15.43
CA GLU A 166 -11.35 12.75 -15.82
C GLU A 166 -12.40 13.38 -16.74
N SER A 167 -12.89 12.62 -17.74
CA SER A 167 -13.97 13.06 -18.61
C SER A 167 -15.28 13.29 -17.86
N ARG A 168 -15.60 12.50 -16.82
CA ARG A 168 -16.75 12.69 -15.95
C ARG A 168 -16.60 13.96 -15.10
N GLU A 169 -15.44 14.16 -14.50
CA GLU A 169 -15.10 15.34 -13.69
C GLU A 169 -15.27 16.62 -14.51
N LYS A 170 -14.72 16.68 -15.73
CA LYS A 170 -14.85 17.81 -16.65
C LYS A 170 -16.31 18.15 -17.01
N ARG A 171 -17.19 17.15 -16.99
CA ARG A 171 -18.64 17.33 -17.24
C ARG A 171 -19.45 17.61 -15.97
N GLY A 172 -18.79 17.83 -14.83
CA GLY A 172 -19.47 18.02 -13.54
C GLY A 172 -20.16 16.76 -12.99
N CYS A 173 -19.87 15.58 -13.56
CA CYS A 173 -20.46 14.33 -13.11
C CYS A 173 -19.63 13.72 -11.98
N LYS A 174 -20.31 13.02 -11.05
CA LYS A 174 -19.64 12.31 -9.96
C LYS A 174 -18.64 11.29 -10.51
N ILE A 175 -17.37 11.39 -10.10
CA ILE A 175 -16.32 10.44 -10.42
C ILE A 175 -16.61 9.09 -9.75
N ARG A 176 -16.21 8.00 -10.41
CA ARG A 176 -16.35 6.64 -9.86
C ARG A 176 -15.14 6.23 -9.03
N ALA A 177 -13.97 6.78 -9.37
CA ALA A 177 -12.67 6.51 -8.73
C ALA A 177 -12.37 5.00 -8.59
N LYS A 178 -12.63 4.23 -9.65
CA LYS A 178 -12.35 2.79 -9.63
C LYS A 178 -10.86 2.49 -9.58
N VAL A 179 -10.06 3.34 -10.20
CA VAL A 179 -8.61 3.20 -10.31
C VAL A 179 -7.98 4.59 -10.36
N LEU A 180 -6.90 4.76 -9.60
CA LEU A 180 -5.96 5.86 -9.75
C LEU A 180 -4.64 5.32 -10.28
N VAL A 181 -3.91 6.12 -11.08
CA VAL A 181 -2.68 5.70 -11.74
C VAL A 181 -1.61 6.75 -11.59
N LYS A 182 -0.40 6.33 -11.23
CA LYS A 182 0.82 7.13 -11.30
C LYS A 182 1.80 6.45 -12.25
N ARG A 183 2.35 7.19 -13.22
CA ARG A 183 3.44 6.71 -14.07
C ARG A 183 4.74 6.84 -13.30
N MET A 184 5.57 5.83 -13.42
CA MET A 184 6.93 5.86 -12.90
C MET A 184 7.79 6.43 -14.02
N ASP A 185 8.45 7.53 -13.74
CA ASP A 185 9.46 8.10 -14.63
C ASP A 185 10.67 7.17 -14.59
N GLY A 186 10.97 6.55 -15.71
CA GLY A 186 12.11 5.65 -15.89
C GLY A 186 13.37 6.42 -16.18
#